data_4cea80ecad6023a8feea32f146076331
#
_entry.id   4cea80ecad6023a8feea32f146076331
#
_cell.length_a   1.000
_cell.length_b   1.000
_cell.length_c   1.000
_cell.angle_alpha   90.00
_cell.angle_beta   90.00
_cell.angle_gamma   90.00
#
_symmetry.space_group_name_H-M   'P 1'
#
loop_
_entity.id
_entity.type
_entity.pdbx_description
1 polymer ?
#
loop_
_entity_poly.entity_id
_entity_poly.type
_entity_poly.pdbx_seq_one_letter_code
_entity_poly.pdbx_strand_id
1 'polypeptide(L)'
;MRFIKCLIILLLCFSCNNKEMKREKNKYQILNLIYSDYSKHQMEFFVFPTKPSNLNIDYSRVFELKDTIYADSTRNVLTKKINKKDSIKRIKNYLSNKKNRQIFAINSKMYKYHSLKDKKINIKGFEDLYKRFVVLEKIDSLNIHKILSKNNDSLNPFNESLLKNNTGADFGRFNVLISFSNISFNNDYTKAIILGTRSFSGTDSHSLIYFLEKQNGKWEKKFKQSL
;
A
#
# COMPACT_ATOMS: atom_id res chain seq x y z
N MET A 1 3.25 -53.67 3.69
CA MET A 1 3.00 -52.55 4.62
C MET A 1 3.98 -51.38 4.52
N ARG A 2 5.29 -51.58 4.31
CA ARG A 2 6.27 -50.47 4.20
C ARG A 2 6.01 -49.52 2.99
N PHE A 3 5.67 -50.06 1.83
CA PHE A 3 5.36 -49.26 0.61
C PHE A 3 4.16 -48.31 0.77
N ILE A 4 3.11 -48.76 1.45
CA ILE A 4 1.90 -47.94 1.67
C ILE A 4 2.23 -46.76 2.60
N LYS A 5 3.05 -46.95 3.63
CA LYS A 5 3.51 -45.86 4.52
C LYS A 5 4.33 -44.81 3.78
N CYS A 6 5.26 -45.23 2.91
CA CYS A 6 6.02 -44.29 2.07
C CYS A 6 5.14 -43.50 1.10
N LEU A 7 4.14 -44.13 0.49
CA LEU A 7 3.21 -43.49 -0.41
C LEU A 7 2.35 -42.44 0.30
N ILE A 8 1.86 -42.73 1.51
CA ILE A 8 1.08 -41.77 2.33
C ILE A 8 1.94 -40.56 2.72
N ILE A 9 3.21 -40.77 3.13
CA ILE A 9 4.13 -39.70 3.48
C ILE A 9 4.38 -38.82 2.24
N LEU A 10 4.59 -39.39 1.05
CA LEU A 10 4.78 -38.65 -0.19
C LEU A 10 3.55 -37.80 -0.52
N LEU A 11 2.35 -38.35 -0.43
CA LEU A 11 1.10 -37.61 -0.67
C LEU A 11 0.89 -36.47 0.31
N LEU A 12 1.25 -36.65 1.58
CA LEU A 12 1.19 -35.58 2.59
C LEU A 12 2.18 -34.45 2.29
N CYS A 13 3.40 -34.78 1.85
CA CYS A 13 4.40 -33.81 1.46
C CYS A 13 3.95 -32.97 0.24
N PHE A 14 3.33 -33.60 -0.77
CA PHE A 14 2.78 -32.89 -1.93
C PHE A 14 1.61 -31.99 -1.56
N SER A 15 0.73 -32.41 -0.65
CA SER A 15 -0.39 -31.61 -0.17
C SER A 15 0.07 -30.34 0.57
N CYS A 16 1.07 -30.45 1.44
CA CYS A 16 1.64 -29.31 2.17
C CYS A 16 2.29 -28.30 1.22
N ASN A 17 3.04 -28.76 0.24
CA ASN A 17 3.73 -27.90 -0.73
C ASN A 17 2.73 -27.11 -1.59
N ASN A 18 1.62 -27.72 -2.01
CA ASN A 18 0.56 -27.07 -2.75
C ASN A 18 -0.13 -25.95 -1.95
N LYS A 19 -0.33 -26.14 -0.65
CA LYS A 19 -0.98 -25.13 0.21
C LYS A 19 -0.06 -23.92 0.43
N GLU A 20 1.21 -24.14 0.62
CA GLU A 20 2.20 -23.07 0.78
C GLU A 20 2.39 -22.27 -0.50
N MET A 21 2.51 -22.93 -1.65
CA MET A 21 2.56 -22.25 -2.96
C MET A 21 1.31 -21.40 -3.22
N LYS A 22 0.12 -21.93 -2.88
CA LYS A 22 -1.14 -21.19 -2.99
C LYS A 22 -1.15 -19.97 -2.08
N ARG A 23 -0.67 -20.08 -0.84
CA ARG A 23 -0.54 -18.99 0.12
C ARG A 23 0.39 -17.91 -0.42
N GLU A 24 1.60 -18.27 -0.86
CA GLU A 24 2.59 -17.35 -1.42
C GLU A 24 2.06 -16.61 -2.65
N LYS A 25 1.43 -17.31 -3.59
CA LYS A 25 0.80 -16.71 -4.76
C LYS A 25 -0.25 -15.65 -4.36
N ASN A 26 -1.13 -15.97 -3.43
CA ASN A 26 -2.17 -15.05 -2.95
C ASN A 26 -1.55 -13.86 -2.19
N LYS A 27 -0.51 -14.10 -1.39
CA LYS A 27 0.24 -13.04 -0.69
C LYS A 27 0.71 -11.97 -1.66
N TYR A 28 1.46 -12.34 -2.71
CA TYR A 28 1.98 -11.35 -3.66
C TYR A 28 0.92 -10.72 -4.55
N GLN A 29 -0.18 -11.40 -4.85
CA GLN A 29 -1.33 -10.77 -5.51
C GLN A 29 -1.92 -9.63 -4.68
N ILE A 30 -2.07 -9.84 -3.36
CA ILE A 30 -2.58 -8.83 -2.43
C ILE A 30 -1.58 -7.69 -2.26
N LEU A 31 -0.31 -8.00 -2.04
CA LEU A 31 0.73 -6.97 -1.89
C LEU A 31 0.85 -6.08 -3.12
N ASN A 32 0.79 -6.66 -4.31
CA ASN A 32 0.78 -5.92 -5.57
C ASN A 32 -0.47 -5.04 -5.74
N LEU A 33 -1.63 -5.50 -5.28
CA LEU A 33 -2.87 -4.73 -5.28
C LEU A 33 -2.75 -3.49 -4.39
N ILE A 34 -2.24 -3.65 -3.17
CA ILE A 34 -2.09 -2.55 -2.20
C ILE A 34 -0.97 -1.60 -2.63
N TYR A 35 0.17 -2.14 -3.06
CA TYR A 35 1.26 -1.32 -3.61
C TYR A 35 0.78 -0.46 -4.78
N SER A 36 0.00 -1.05 -5.70
CA SER A 36 -0.58 -0.30 -6.82
C SER A 36 -1.51 0.85 -6.38
N ASP A 37 -2.17 0.71 -5.23
CA ASP A 37 -2.99 1.77 -4.63
C ASP A 37 -2.10 2.89 -4.07
N TYR A 38 -1.06 2.52 -3.34
CA TYR A 38 -0.10 3.47 -2.78
C TYR A 38 0.68 4.24 -3.84
N SER A 39 1.11 3.58 -4.90
CA SER A 39 1.80 4.21 -6.03
C SER A 39 0.91 5.22 -6.76
N LYS A 40 -0.40 4.94 -6.92
CA LYS A 40 -1.35 5.90 -7.51
C LYS A 40 -1.54 7.15 -6.66
N HIS A 41 -1.72 6.97 -5.36
CA HIS A 41 -1.92 8.09 -4.44
C HIS A 41 -0.71 9.02 -4.41
N GLN A 42 0.49 8.44 -4.49
CA GLN A 42 1.71 9.23 -4.55
C GLN A 42 1.74 10.17 -5.76
N MET A 43 1.26 9.67 -6.91
CA MET A 43 1.23 10.48 -8.13
C MET A 43 0.24 11.64 -8.07
N GLU A 44 -0.87 11.48 -7.38
CA GLU A 44 -1.86 12.54 -7.21
C GLU A 44 -1.31 13.70 -6.37
N PHE A 45 -0.43 13.42 -5.40
CA PHE A 45 0.20 14.44 -4.57
C PHE A 45 1.35 15.19 -5.26
N PHE A 46 2.11 14.53 -6.15
CA PHE A 46 3.30 15.13 -6.77
C PHE A 46 3.01 15.83 -8.11
N VAL A 47 1.90 15.54 -8.73
CA VAL A 47 1.48 16.24 -9.95
C VAL A 47 0.48 17.34 -9.58
N PHE A 48 0.93 18.30 -8.79
CA PHE A 48 0.22 19.56 -8.74
C PHE A 48 0.20 20.15 -10.14
N PRO A 49 -0.96 20.56 -10.65
CA PRO A 49 -1.00 21.31 -11.89
C PRO A 49 -0.06 22.50 -11.72
N THR A 50 0.97 22.58 -12.58
CA THR A 50 1.74 23.80 -12.68
C THR A 50 0.74 24.93 -12.85
N LYS A 51 0.87 25.99 -12.03
CA LYS A 51 0.04 27.20 -12.09
C LYS A 51 -0.25 27.52 -13.56
N PRO A 52 -1.51 27.55 -14.00
CA PRO A 52 -1.81 28.06 -15.32
C PRO A 52 -1.20 29.45 -15.39
N SER A 53 -0.34 29.71 -16.37
CA SER A 53 0.45 30.94 -16.49
C SER A 53 -0.35 32.22 -16.47
N ASN A 54 -1.67 32.11 -16.60
CA ASN A 54 -2.63 33.19 -16.72
C ASN A 54 -3.52 33.41 -15.50
N LEU A 55 -3.34 32.63 -14.40
CA LEU A 55 -4.07 32.86 -13.15
C LEU A 55 -3.19 33.63 -12.19
N ASN A 56 -3.53 34.88 -11.95
CA ASN A 56 -2.91 35.66 -10.88
C ASN A 56 -3.50 35.18 -9.54
N ILE A 57 -2.93 34.10 -8.99
CA ILE A 57 -3.36 33.55 -7.72
C ILE A 57 -2.49 34.16 -6.64
N ASP A 58 -3.11 34.89 -5.76
CA ASP A 58 -2.46 35.38 -4.55
C ASP A 58 -2.37 34.24 -3.54
N TYR A 59 -1.22 33.58 -3.52
CA TYR A 59 -0.97 32.48 -2.62
C TYR A 59 -0.93 32.89 -1.14
N SER A 60 -0.59 34.16 -0.83
CA SER A 60 -0.57 34.64 0.55
C SER A 60 -1.99 34.58 1.14
N ARG A 61 -3.00 34.95 0.38
CA ARG A 61 -4.41 34.86 0.79
C ARG A 61 -4.92 33.44 0.92
N VAL A 62 -4.43 32.50 0.10
CA VAL A 62 -4.81 31.08 0.16
C VAL A 62 -4.24 30.42 1.42
N PHE A 63 -3.03 30.83 1.83
CA PHE A 63 -2.36 30.25 3.00
C PHE A 63 -2.72 30.94 4.33
N GLU A 64 -3.22 32.15 4.30
CA GLU A 64 -3.60 32.86 5.54
C GLU A 64 -4.84 32.32 6.24
N LEU A 65 -5.47 31.22 5.75
CA LEU A 65 -6.63 30.51 6.34
C LEU A 65 -7.84 31.42 6.68
N LYS A 66 -7.72 32.74 6.47
CA LYS A 66 -8.74 33.74 6.81
C LYS A 66 -9.75 33.95 5.68
N ASP A 67 -9.39 33.56 4.46
CA ASP A 67 -10.25 33.75 3.28
C ASP A 67 -10.61 32.40 2.64
N THR A 68 -11.48 31.65 3.33
CA THR A 68 -11.97 30.33 2.87
C THR A 68 -12.71 30.43 1.53
N ILE A 69 -13.43 31.53 1.27
CA ILE A 69 -14.16 31.75 0.02
C ILE A 69 -13.19 31.90 -1.15
N TYR A 70 -12.12 32.64 -0.96
CA TYR A 70 -11.08 32.81 -1.97
C TYR A 70 -10.33 31.50 -2.24
N ALA A 71 -9.98 30.76 -1.19
CA ALA A 71 -9.33 29.47 -1.31
C ALA A 71 -10.21 28.44 -2.04
N ASP A 72 -11.50 28.37 -1.72
CA ASP A 72 -12.45 27.45 -2.36
C ASP A 72 -12.75 27.84 -3.81
N SER A 73 -12.90 29.12 -4.11
CA SER A 73 -13.08 29.61 -5.49
C SER A 73 -11.85 29.30 -6.35
N THR A 74 -10.66 29.50 -5.81
CA THR A 74 -9.38 29.16 -6.49
C THR A 74 -9.25 27.67 -6.73
N ARG A 75 -9.59 26.84 -5.74
CA ARG A 75 -9.62 25.38 -5.86
C ARG A 75 -10.60 24.94 -6.95
N ASN A 76 -11.80 25.50 -6.99
CA ASN A 76 -12.82 25.20 -8.00
C ASN A 76 -12.39 25.58 -9.41
N VAL A 77 -11.73 26.73 -9.58
CA VAL A 77 -11.19 27.16 -10.88
C VAL A 77 -10.06 26.24 -11.34
N LEU A 78 -9.16 25.83 -10.43
CA LEU A 78 -8.08 24.90 -10.73
C LEU A 78 -8.61 23.51 -11.10
N THR A 79 -9.61 23.01 -10.40
CA THR A 79 -10.20 21.69 -10.68
C THR A 79 -11.02 21.64 -11.96
N LYS A 80 -11.75 22.71 -12.30
CA LYS A 80 -12.56 22.78 -13.54
C LYS A 80 -11.72 22.90 -14.81
N LYS A 81 -10.51 23.49 -14.75
CA LYS A 81 -9.64 23.69 -15.94
C LYS A 81 -8.70 22.50 -16.23
N ILE A 82 -8.62 21.53 -15.35
CA ILE A 82 -7.78 20.36 -15.59
C ILE A 82 -8.59 19.32 -16.36
N ASN A 83 -8.43 19.32 -17.69
CA ASN A 83 -8.95 18.22 -18.48
C ASN A 83 -8.26 16.93 -18.07
N LYS A 84 -9.04 15.89 -17.73
CA LYS A 84 -8.55 14.59 -17.27
C LYS A 84 -7.50 13.97 -18.22
N LYS A 85 -7.65 14.19 -19.54
CA LYS A 85 -6.68 13.76 -20.56
C LYS A 85 -5.32 14.47 -20.41
N ASP A 86 -5.33 15.77 -20.14
CA ASP A 86 -4.11 16.57 -19.99
C ASP A 86 -3.37 16.20 -18.72
N SER A 87 -4.10 15.93 -17.64
CA SER A 87 -3.53 15.44 -16.38
C SER A 87 -2.83 14.09 -16.60
N ILE A 88 -3.46 13.15 -17.29
CA ILE A 88 -2.87 11.84 -17.59
C ILE A 88 -1.62 12.00 -18.47
N LYS A 89 -1.66 12.86 -19.48
CA LYS A 89 -0.51 13.11 -20.36
C LYS A 89 0.65 13.74 -19.59
N ARG A 90 0.39 14.70 -18.72
CA ARG A 90 1.41 15.33 -17.86
C ARG A 90 2.02 14.33 -16.87
N ILE A 91 1.20 13.52 -16.23
CA ILE A 91 1.66 12.43 -15.35
C ILE A 91 2.58 11.48 -16.11
N LYS A 92 2.17 11.01 -17.31
CA LYS A 92 3.00 10.14 -18.13
C LYS A 92 4.34 10.77 -18.50
N ASN A 93 4.33 12.04 -18.92
CA ASN A 93 5.55 12.77 -19.26
C ASN A 93 6.45 12.98 -18.03
N TYR A 94 5.88 13.30 -16.88
CA TYR A 94 6.63 13.43 -15.63
C TYR A 94 7.30 12.12 -15.25
N LEU A 95 6.58 11.01 -15.32
CA LEU A 95 7.07 9.68 -14.96
C LEU A 95 8.06 9.08 -15.99
N SER A 96 7.98 9.52 -17.26
CA SER A 96 8.96 9.11 -18.27
C SER A 96 10.36 9.65 -18.00
N ASN A 97 10.46 10.75 -17.26
CA ASN A 97 11.76 11.30 -16.87
C ASN A 97 12.35 10.49 -15.71
N LYS A 98 13.51 9.87 -15.93
CA LYS A 98 14.23 9.07 -14.93
C LYS A 98 14.54 9.85 -13.63
N LYS A 99 14.70 11.17 -13.70
CA LYS A 99 14.93 12.04 -12.52
C LYS A 99 13.72 12.14 -11.59
N ASN A 100 12.53 11.89 -12.11
CA ASN A 100 11.27 11.98 -11.36
C ASN A 100 10.81 10.62 -10.81
N ARG A 101 11.65 9.58 -10.89
CA ARG A 101 11.33 8.27 -10.31
C ARG A 101 11.12 8.39 -8.83
N GLN A 102 10.03 7.83 -8.37
CA GLN A 102 9.80 7.66 -6.94
C GLN A 102 10.58 6.46 -6.43
N ILE A 103 11.21 6.64 -5.30
CA ILE A 103 11.96 5.59 -4.62
C ILE A 103 11.13 5.16 -3.42
N PHE A 104 10.63 3.94 -3.47
CA PHE A 104 9.93 3.29 -2.36
C PHE A 104 10.91 2.39 -1.60
N ALA A 105 11.03 2.59 -0.31
CA ALA A 105 11.63 1.60 0.57
C ALA A 105 10.52 0.67 1.07
N ILE A 106 10.74 -0.64 1.05
CA ILE A 106 9.77 -1.62 1.52
C ILE A 106 10.41 -2.43 2.64
N ASN A 107 9.70 -2.49 3.76
CA ASN A 107 10.15 -3.31 4.87
C ASN A 107 10.07 -4.79 4.48
N SER A 108 11.21 -5.49 4.50
CA SER A 108 11.30 -6.90 4.13
C SER A 108 10.69 -7.85 5.18
N LYS A 109 10.49 -7.38 6.40
CA LYS A 109 9.78 -8.12 7.45
C LYS A 109 8.37 -7.58 7.58
N MET A 110 7.39 -8.47 7.55
CA MET A 110 6.01 -8.14 7.91
C MET A 110 5.93 -7.98 9.43
N TYR A 111 5.00 -7.18 9.91
CA TYR A 111 4.84 -6.95 11.35
C TYR A 111 3.53 -7.51 11.87
N LYS A 112 3.46 -7.71 13.18
CA LYS A 112 2.21 -8.07 13.86
C LYS A 112 1.28 -6.86 13.92
N TYR A 113 0.01 -7.08 13.67
CA TYR A 113 -0.98 -6.06 14.00
C TYR A 113 -1.25 -6.11 15.50
N HIS A 114 -0.93 -5.03 16.17
CA HIS A 114 -1.35 -4.84 17.57
C HIS A 114 -2.64 -4.02 17.55
N SER A 115 -3.75 -4.65 17.83
CA SER A 115 -5.04 -3.97 17.99
C SER A 115 -4.89 -2.81 18.96
N LEU A 116 -5.25 -1.61 18.54
CA LEU A 116 -5.63 -0.56 19.45
C LEU A 116 -6.84 -1.12 20.20
N LYS A 117 -6.70 -1.41 21.49
CA LYS A 117 -7.63 -2.21 22.35
C LYS A 117 -9.09 -1.79 22.26
N ASP A 118 -9.39 -0.62 21.71
CA ASP A 118 -10.71 0.01 21.76
C ASP A 118 -11.46 0.09 20.42
N LYS A 119 -10.85 -0.26 19.30
CA LYS A 119 -11.55 -0.25 18.01
C LYS A 119 -12.08 -1.64 17.66
N LYS A 120 -13.32 -1.93 18.04
CA LYS A 120 -14.06 -3.08 17.51
C LYS A 120 -14.38 -2.83 16.04
N ILE A 121 -13.58 -3.38 15.15
CA ILE A 121 -13.87 -3.38 13.72
C ILE A 121 -14.81 -4.56 13.47
N ASN A 122 -16.07 -4.28 13.17
CA ASN A 122 -17.06 -5.31 12.84
C ASN A 122 -17.47 -5.15 11.37
N ILE A 123 -16.95 -6.02 10.51
CA ILE A 123 -17.28 -6.03 9.09
C ILE A 123 -17.94 -7.35 8.77
N LYS A 124 -19.19 -7.28 8.33
CA LYS A 124 -20.03 -8.44 8.02
C LYS A 124 -19.29 -9.43 7.12
N GLY A 125 -19.15 -10.65 7.61
CA GLY A 125 -18.50 -11.76 6.91
C GLY A 125 -16.96 -11.79 7.01
N PHE A 126 -16.35 -10.95 7.89
CA PHE A 126 -14.93 -10.96 8.20
C PHE A 126 -14.63 -11.10 9.71
N GLU A 127 -15.65 -11.29 10.54
CA GLU A 127 -15.56 -11.25 12.01
C GLU A 127 -14.53 -12.26 12.55
N ASP A 128 -14.65 -13.52 12.14
CA ASP A 128 -13.72 -14.58 12.59
C ASP A 128 -12.33 -14.44 11.97
N LEU A 129 -12.25 -13.93 10.74
CA LEU A 129 -10.98 -13.65 10.11
C LEU A 129 -10.25 -12.50 10.81
N TYR A 130 -10.99 -11.48 11.26
CA TYR A 130 -10.44 -10.36 12.00
C TYR A 130 -9.93 -10.80 13.39
N LYS A 131 -10.68 -11.63 14.13
CA LYS A 131 -10.20 -12.22 15.39
C LYS A 131 -8.87 -12.94 15.19
N ARG A 132 -8.75 -13.77 14.14
CA ARG A 132 -7.49 -14.46 13.80
C ARG A 132 -6.38 -13.48 13.40
N PHE A 133 -6.70 -12.42 12.65
CA PHE A 133 -5.74 -11.41 12.25
C PHE A 133 -5.07 -10.72 13.44
N VAL A 134 -5.84 -10.38 14.47
CA VAL A 134 -5.36 -9.71 15.68
C VAL A 134 -4.40 -10.59 16.51
N VAL A 135 -4.63 -11.90 16.52
CA VAL A 135 -3.80 -12.85 17.30
C VAL A 135 -2.70 -13.51 16.49
N LEU A 136 -2.52 -13.13 15.23
CA LEU A 136 -1.55 -13.75 14.33
C LEU A 136 -0.12 -13.45 14.77
N GLU A 137 0.59 -14.46 15.29
CA GLU A 137 1.92 -14.27 15.88
C GLU A 137 3.09 -14.48 14.91
N LYS A 138 2.90 -15.34 13.91
CA LYS A 138 3.96 -15.67 12.95
C LYS A 138 4.32 -14.45 12.11
N ILE A 139 5.58 -14.05 12.13
CA ILE A 139 6.09 -12.95 11.28
C ILE A 139 6.57 -13.56 9.96
N ASP A 140 5.97 -13.12 8.87
CA ASP A 140 6.38 -13.49 7.51
C ASP A 140 7.46 -12.52 7.00
N SER A 141 8.23 -13.01 6.03
CA SER A 141 9.16 -12.19 5.26
C SER A 141 8.63 -11.89 3.86
N LEU A 142 9.14 -10.81 3.28
CA LEU A 142 8.83 -10.37 1.92
C LEU A 142 10.05 -10.53 1.01
N ASN A 143 9.85 -11.14 -0.14
CA ASN A 143 10.76 -10.99 -1.26
C ASN A 143 10.29 -9.81 -2.11
N ILE A 144 10.97 -8.67 -1.98
CA ILE A 144 10.59 -7.41 -2.63
C ILE A 144 10.62 -7.53 -4.16
N HIS A 145 11.48 -8.38 -4.71
CA HIS A 145 11.55 -8.62 -6.16
C HIS A 145 10.28 -9.26 -6.75
N LYS A 146 9.40 -9.82 -5.91
CA LYS A 146 8.08 -10.31 -6.32
C LYS A 146 7.00 -9.23 -6.31
N ILE A 147 7.31 -8.02 -5.83
CA ILE A 147 6.41 -6.87 -5.91
C ILE A 147 6.66 -6.18 -7.24
N LEU A 148 5.61 -6.07 -8.04
CA LEU A 148 5.70 -5.50 -9.38
C LEU A 148 5.72 -3.97 -9.30
N SER A 149 6.84 -3.38 -9.67
CA SER A 149 6.94 -1.93 -9.80
C SER A 149 5.90 -1.41 -10.80
N LYS A 150 5.29 -0.30 -10.45
CA LYS A 150 4.37 0.45 -11.31
C LYS A 150 4.98 1.81 -11.60
N ASN A 151 4.62 2.41 -12.75
CA ASN A 151 4.99 3.79 -13.06
C ASN A 151 6.51 4.07 -13.06
N ASN A 152 7.34 3.08 -13.36
CA ASN A 152 8.80 3.16 -13.28
C ASN A 152 9.38 3.44 -11.88
N ASP A 153 8.61 3.20 -10.82
CA ASP A 153 9.09 3.35 -9.45
C ASP A 153 10.29 2.45 -9.17
N SER A 154 11.20 2.93 -8.32
CA SER A 154 12.28 2.10 -7.78
C SER A 154 11.84 1.49 -6.45
N LEU A 155 11.88 0.16 -6.35
CA LEU A 155 11.57 -0.57 -5.11
C LEU A 155 12.87 -1.06 -4.50
N ASN A 156 13.16 -0.60 -3.29
CA ASN A 156 14.35 -1.00 -2.56
C ASN A 156 13.96 -1.65 -1.22
N PRO A 157 14.72 -2.65 -0.75
CA PRO A 157 14.55 -3.12 0.62
C PRO A 157 14.87 -1.99 1.60
N PHE A 158 14.03 -1.82 2.61
CA PHE A 158 14.31 -0.86 3.67
C PHE A 158 15.51 -1.36 4.48
N ASN A 159 16.46 -0.45 4.68
CA ASN A 159 17.58 -0.59 5.60
C ASN A 159 17.71 0.75 6.34
N GLU A 160 17.99 0.71 7.62
CA GLU A 160 18.19 1.90 8.46
C GLU A 160 19.30 2.84 7.94
N SER A 161 20.30 2.29 7.25
CA SER A 161 21.34 3.09 6.59
C SER A 161 20.82 4.02 5.48
N LEU A 162 19.57 3.81 5.04
CA LEU A 162 18.88 4.67 4.07
C LEU A 162 18.31 5.94 4.73
N LEU A 163 18.20 5.97 6.06
CA LEU A 163 17.77 7.16 6.79
C LEU A 163 18.90 8.19 6.79
N LYS A 164 18.56 9.41 6.42
CA LYS A 164 19.49 10.54 6.47
C LYS A 164 19.39 11.16 7.86
N ASN A 165 20.38 10.95 8.68
CA ASN A 165 20.42 11.38 10.07
C ASN A 165 19.35 10.70 10.95
N ASN A 166 19.71 10.27 12.13
CA ASN A 166 18.86 9.55 13.10
C ASN A 166 17.66 10.35 13.64
N THR A 167 17.35 11.51 13.07
CA THR A 167 16.25 12.38 13.53
C THR A 167 14.87 11.99 13.01
N GLY A 168 14.79 11.03 12.06
CA GLY A 168 13.51 10.51 11.57
C GLY A 168 12.62 11.49 10.79
N ALA A 169 13.01 12.76 10.70
CA ALA A 169 12.20 13.80 10.03
C ALA A 169 12.27 13.73 8.50
N ASP A 170 13.38 13.22 7.95
CA ASP A 170 13.57 13.09 6.50
C ASP A 170 14.19 11.72 6.18
N PHE A 171 13.57 10.99 5.26
CA PHE A 171 14.07 9.69 4.83
C PHE A 171 15.36 9.75 3.98
N GLY A 172 15.66 10.89 3.38
CA GLY A 172 16.89 11.14 2.64
C GLY A 172 16.99 10.41 1.29
N ARG A 173 17.08 9.09 1.27
CA ARG A 173 17.36 8.30 0.05
C ARG A 173 16.13 7.66 -0.58
N PHE A 174 14.96 7.82 0.00
CA PHE A 174 13.69 7.33 -0.56
C PHE A 174 12.56 8.30 -0.23
N ASN A 175 11.49 8.23 -1.02
CA ASN A 175 10.35 9.14 -0.89
C ASN A 175 9.29 8.60 0.06
N VAL A 176 9.12 7.28 0.10
CA VAL A 176 8.07 6.61 0.86
C VAL A 176 8.58 5.30 1.42
N LEU A 177 8.29 5.07 2.69
CA LEU A 177 8.46 3.76 3.33
C LEU A 177 7.12 3.04 3.33
N ILE A 178 7.11 1.80 2.84
CA ILE A 178 5.94 0.91 2.89
C ILE A 178 6.23 -0.24 3.83
N SER A 179 5.30 -0.48 4.73
CA SER A 179 5.33 -1.63 5.62
C SER A 179 4.00 -2.38 5.57
N PHE A 180 4.04 -3.70 5.72
CA PHE A 180 2.87 -4.54 5.70
C PHE A 180 2.80 -5.39 6.97
N SER A 181 1.59 -5.55 7.52
CA SER A 181 1.36 -6.57 8.52
C SER A 181 1.32 -7.96 7.90
N ASN A 182 1.39 -8.99 8.72
CA ASN A 182 1.04 -10.33 8.29
C ASN A 182 -0.37 -10.38 7.69
N ILE A 183 -0.57 -11.29 6.74
CA ILE A 183 -1.87 -11.47 6.09
C ILE A 183 -2.62 -12.62 6.78
N SER A 184 -3.83 -12.35 7.25
CA SER A 184 -4.75 -13.39 7.67
C SER A 184 -5.60 -13.82 6.48
N PHE A 185 -5.60 -15.11 6.16
CA PHE A 185 -6.43 -15.71 5.12
C PHE A 185 -7.51 -16.60 5.74
N ASN A 186 -8.67 -16.69 5.09
CA ASN A 186 -9.58 -17.80 5.37
C ASN A 186 -9.05 -19.12 4.74
N ASN A 187 -9.67 -20.25 5.06
CA ASN A 187 -9.12 -21.57 4.75
C ASN A 187 -9.02 -21.85 3.23
N ASP A 188 -9.90 -21.29 2.43
CA ASP A 188 -9.98 -21.48 0.97
C ASP A 188 -9.26 -20.38 0.17
N TYR A 189 -8.70 -19.37 0.84
CA TYR A 189 -8.02 -18.22 0.23
C TYR A 189 -8.96 -17.38 -0.66
N THR A 190 -10.19 -17.19 -0.23
CA THR A 190 -11.15 -16.29 -0.88
C THR A 190 -11.32 -14.96 -0.15
N LYS A 191 -10.94 -14.91 1.15
CA LYS A 191 -10.94 -13.69 1.97
C LYS A 191 -9.60 -13.48 2.65
N ALA A 192 -9.21 -12.21 2.80
CA ALA A 192 -7.97 -11.84 3.49
C ALA A 192 -8.10 -10.50 4.22
N ILE A 193 -7.29 -10.34 5.27
CA ILE A 193 -7.11 -9.08 5.99
C ILE A 193 -5.62 -8.77 6.06
N ILE A 194 -5.26 -7.52 5.82
CA ILE A 194 -3.90 -7.01 5.92
C ILE A 194 -3.94 -5.53 6.32
N LEU A 195 -2.97 -5.10 7.10
CA LEU A 195 -2.68 -3.69 7.34
C LEU A 195 -1.50 -3.27 6.47
N GLY A 196 -1.66 -2.19 5.75
CA GLY A 196 -0.59 -1.53 5.04
C GLY A 196 -0.34 -0.15 5.62
N THR A 197 0.92 0.20 5.83
CA THR A 197 1.35 1.52 6.29
C THR A 197 2.25 2.14 5.23
N ARG A 198 2.01 3.39 4.92
CA ARG A 198 2.92 4.24 4.15
C ARG A 198 3.36 5.40 5.01
N SER A 199 4.66 5.67 5.00
CA SER A 199 5.25 6.78 5.75
C SER A 199 6.04 7.67 4.80
N PHE A 200 5.86 8.97 4.92
CA PHE A 200 6.55 9.99 4.12
C PHE A 200 7.70 10.64 4.89
N SER A 201 7.63 10.53 6.22
CA SER A 201 8.68 10.94 7.16
C SER A 201 8.55 10.09 8.43
N GLY A 202 9.42 10.33 9.41
CA GLY A 202 9.32 9.66 10.72
C GLY A 202 8.05 10.01 11.49
N THR A 203 7.41 11.14 11.16
CA THR A 203 6.22 11.65 11.85
C THR A 203 4.95 11.61 11.01
N ASP A 204 5.07 11.46 9.69
CA ASP A 204 3.93 11.43 8.77
C ASP A 204 3.74 10.02 8.22
N SER A 205 2.76 9.31 8.77
CA SER A 205 2.41 7.96 8.34
C SER A 205 0.92 7.75 8.31
N HIS A 206 0.47 6.97 7.33
CA HIS A 206 -0.93 6.57 7.16
C HIS A 206 -1.05 5.06 7.13
N SER A 207 -1.86 4.54 8.01
CA SER A 207 -2.14 3.10 8.12
C SER A 207 -3.57 2.80 7.69
N LEU A 208 -3.71 1.83 6.79
CA LEU A 208 -5.00 1.37 6.30
C LEU A 208 -5.12 -0.14 6.49
N ILE A 209 -6.19 -0.56 7.16
CA ILE A 209 -6.56 -1.97 7.19
C ILE A 209 -7.45 -2.28 5.99
N TYR A 210 -7.10 -3.32 5.26
CA TYR A 210 -7.80 -3.77 4.05
C TYR A 210 -8.49 -5.11 4.30
N PHE A 211 -9.75 -5.16 3.95
CA PHE A 211 -10.58 -6.35 3.90
C PHE A 211 -10.78 -6.71 2.44
N LEU A 212 -10.27 -7.87 2.07
CA LEU A 212 -10.12 -8.29 0.68
C LEU A 212 -10.96 -9.55 0.41
N GLU A 213 -11.59 -9.59 -0.74
CA GLU A 213 -12.36 -10.72 -1.20
C GLU A 213 -11.96 -11.08 -2.63
N LYS A 214 -11.92 -12.37 -2.93
CA LYS A 214 -11.56 -12.84 -4.26
C LYS A 214 -12.82 -12.98 -5.09
N GLN A 215 -12.91 -12.25 -6.21
CA GLN A 215 -14.00 -12.33 -7.17
C GLN A 215 -13.42 -12.73 -8.54
N ASN A 216 -14.00 -13.75 -9.17
CA ASN A 216 -13.53 -14.26 -10.46
C ASN A 216 -12.01 -14.53 -10.51
N GLY A 217 -11.45 -15.08 -9.42
CA GLY A 217 -10.03 -15.40 -9.32
C GLY A 217 -9.10 -14.21 -9.02
N LYS A 218 -9.61 -12.98 -8.95
CA LYS A 218 -8.85 -11.75 -8.66
C LYS A 218 -9.19 -11.20 -7.28
N TRP A 219 -8.18 -10.69 -6.59
CA TRP A 219 -8.37 -10.02 -5.31
C TRP A 219 -8.91 -8.61 -5.52
N GLU A 220 -9.95 -8.26 -4.74
CA GLU A 220 -10.59 -6.95 -4.73
C GLU A 220 -10.68 -6.40 -3.31
N LYS A 221 -10.63 -5.09 -3.19
CA LYS A 221 -10.82 -4.39 -1.91
C LYS A 221 -12.30 -4.27 -1.65
N LYS A 222 -12.82 -5.04 -0.70
CA LYS A 222 -14.22 -4.96 -0.27
C LYS A 222 -14.45 -3.75 0.63
N PHE A 223 -13.51 -3.53 1.56
CA PHE A 223 -13.54 -2.43 2.49
C PHE A 223 -12.13 -2.02 2.89
N LYS A 224 -11.94 -0.76 3.23
CA LYS A 224 -10.70 -0.22 3.83
C LYS A 224 -11.05 0.78 4.92
N GLN A 225 -10.26 0.80 5.99
CA GLN A 225 -10.44 1.70 7.12
C GLN A 225 -9.09 2.27 7.53
N SER A 226 -9.07 3.59 7.80
CA SER A 226 -7.93 4.26 8.42
C SER A 226 -7.87 3.95 9.91
N LEU A 227 -6.67 3.79 10.41
CA LEU A 227 -6.37 3.58 11.83
C LEU A 227 -5.92 4.87 12.48
#